data_65afb93676a85d5726d984d75b181050
#
_entry.id   65afb93676a85d5726d984d75b181050
#
_cell.length_a   1.000
_cell.length_b   1.000
_cell.length_c   1.000
_cell.angle_alpha   90.00
_cell.angle_beta   90.00
_cell.angle_gamma   90.00
#
_symmetry.space_group_name_H-M   'P 1'
#
loop_
_entity.id
_entity.type
_entity.pdbx_description
1 polymer ?
#
loop_
_entity_poly.entity_id
_entity_poly.type
_entity_poly.pdbx_seq_one_letter_code
_entity_poly.pdbx_strand_id
1 'polypeptide(L)'
;DLLQRVRLPEWQHLVQFIVDGLRQTVVLANQGAWHEAKPGFQIAIRGLWCQMSNRGKHHDVHTHGNCSWSGVYCLQVDAETEREAHPVLGAANGVTRFYGPHFNHLGGAHMDFGNAYLQHAHVDIVPLPGQLVVFPSWLAHQAMPYDGKQDRIILSFNASVHAAQGSDQLHGYSST
;
A
#
# COMPACT_ATOMS: atom_id res chain seq x y z
N ASP A 1 -15.15 7.31 7.88
CA ASP A 1 -14.94 5.91 7.51
C ASP A 1 -16.09 5.45 6.60
N LEU A 2 -15.76 4.98 5.40
CA LEU A 2 -16.74 4.53 4.40
C LEU A 2 -17.41 3.22 4.79
N LEU A 3 -16.77 2.37 5.58
CA LEU A 3 -17.35 1.11 6.07
C LEU A 3 -18.67 1.32 6.85
N GLN A 4 -18.78 2.46 7.51
CA GLN A 4 -19.96 2.80 8.30
C GLN A 4 -21.04 3.54 7.50
N ARG A 5 -20.68 4.17 6.37
CA ARG A 5 -21.53 5.09 5.63
C ARG A 5 -22.16 4.49 4.39
N VAL A 6 -21.49 3.54 3.75
CA VAL A 6 -21.95 2.95 2.48
C VAL A 6 -22.58 1.58 2.72
N ARG A 7 -23.80 1.35 2.19
CA ARG A 7 -24.60 0.13 2.41
C ARG A 7 -24.99 -0.57 1.10
N LEU A 8 -24.42 -0.17 -0.02
CA LEU A 8 -24.72 -0.75 -1.33
C LEU A 8 -24.16 -2.18 -1.45
N PRO A 9 -24.86 -3.12 -2.13
CA PRO A 9 -24.36 -4.47 -2.35
C PRO A 9 -23.02 -4.50 -3.07
N GLU A 10 -22.82 -3.65 -4.07
CA GLU A 10 -21.56 -3.52 -4.82
C GLU A 10 -20.41 -3.10 -3.91
N TRP A 11 -20.68 -2.26 -2.93
CA TRP A 11 -19.72 -1.86 -1.91
C TRP A 11 -19.30 -3.04 -1.04
N GLN A 12 -20.23 -3.89 -0.66
CA GLN A 12 -19.93 -5.09 0.13
C GLN A 12 -19.06 -6.07 -0.67
N HIS A 13 -19.33 -6.26 -1.95
CA HIS A 13 -18.50 -7.06 -2.84
C HIS A 13 -17.07 -6.51 -2.95
N LEU A 14 -16.92 -5.20 -3.08
CA LEU A 14 -15.61 -4.55 -3.13
C LEU A 14 -14.84 -4.71 -1.81
N VAL A 15 -15.50 -4.51 -0.68
CA VAL A 15 -14.87 -4.72 0.64
C VAL A 15 -14.45 -6.18 0.80
N GLN A 16 -15.28 -7.13 0.37
CA GLN A 16 -14.91 -8.55 0.40
C GLN A 16 -13.70 -8.85 -0.49
N PHE A 17 -13.66 -8.30 -1.70
CA PHE A 17 -12.50 -8.41 -2.60
C PHE A 17 -11.20 -7.89 -1.94
N ILE A 18 -11.27 -6.73 -1.25
CA ILE A 18 -10.13 -6.17 -0.51
C ILE A 18 -9.69 -7.11 0.62
N VAL A 19 -10.64 -7.64 1.39
CA VAL A 19 -10.35 -8.57 2.49
C VAL A 19 -9.73 -9.86 1.98
N ASP A 20 -10.21 -10.40 0.87
CA ASP A 20 -9.67 -11.64 0.27
C ASP A 20 -8.26 -11.43 -0.27
N GLY A 21 -7.98 -10.32 -0.95
CA GLY A 21 -6.65 -9.95 -1.41
C GLY A 21 -5.68 -9.75 -0.25
N LEU A 22 -6.12 -9.07 0.80
CA LEU A 22 -5.33 -8.90 2.02
C LEU A 22 -5.04 -10.26 2.70
N ARG A 23 -6.03 -11.14 2.80
CA ARG A 23 -5.86 -12.50 3.37
C ARG A 23 -4.79 -13.30 2.61
N GLN A 24 -4.84 -13.29 1.29
CA GLN A 24 -3.84 -13.95 0.46
C GLN A 24 -2.44 -13.37 0.69
N THR A 25 -2.32 -12.05 0.71
CA THR A 25 -1.05 -11.36 0.96
C THR A 25 -0.47 -11.70 2.34
N VAL A 26 -1.31 -11.69 3.38
CA VAL A 26 -0.90 -12.02 4.76
C VAL A 26 -0.36 -13.45 4.85
N VAL A 27 -1.04 -14.41 4.21
CA VAL A 27 -0.58 -15.82 4.18
C VAL A 27 0.76 -15.95 3.48
N LEU A 28 0.91 -15.34 2.30
CA LEU A 28 2.14 -15.38 1.53
C LEU A 28 3.31 -14.75 2.27
N ALA A 29 3.10 -13.56 2.84
CA ALA A 29 4.15 -12.82 3.55
C ALA A 29 4.65 -13.54 4.81
N ASN A 30 3.77 -14.27 5.48
CA ASN A 30 4.11 -14.97 6.73
C ASN A 30 4.43 -16.46 6.53
N GLN A 31 4.50 -16.94 5.30
CA GLN A 31 4.68 -18.35 4.99
C GLN A 31 5.91 -18.97 5.67
N GLY A 32 7.02 -18.22 5.78
CA GLY A 32 8.24 -18.67 6.45
C GLY A 32 8.19 -18.59 7.98
N ALA A 33 7.35 -17.72 8.54
CA ALA A 33 7.22 -17.51 9.98
C ALA A 33 6.11 -18.35 10.61
N TRP A 34 5.05 -18.61 9.87
CA TRP A 34 3.97 -19.49 10.29
C TRP A 34 4.31 -20.94 9.93
N HIS A 35 5.08 -21.60 10.78
CA HIS A 35 5.47 -23.00 10.62
C HIS A 35 4.26 -23.91 10.34
N GLU A 36 4.39 -25.20 10.46
CA GLU A 36 3.47 -26.27 10.03
C GLU A 36 1.99 -26.09 10.45
N ALA A 37 1.72 -25.42 11.56
CA ALA A 37 0.37 -25.06 11.97
C ALA A 37 0.02 -23.67 11.42
N LYS A 38 -0.68 -23.61 10.28
CA LYS A 38 -1.27 -22.35 9.80
C LYS A 38 -2.20 -21.82 10.88
N PRO A 39 -1.85 -20.76 11.63
CA PRO A 39 -2.70 -20.25 12.69
C PRO A 39 -3.99 -19.72 12.05
N GLY A 40 -5.13 -20.01 12.67
CA GLY A 40 -6.34 -19.28 12.36
C GLY A 40 -6.14 -17.82 12.69
N PHE A 41 -6.56 -16.91 11.79
CA PHE A 41 -6.45 -15.47 12.01
C PHE A 41 -7.69 -14.74 11.53
N GLN A 42 -7.90 -13.56 12.10
CA GLN A 42 -8.96 -12.63 11.74
C GLN A 42 -8.35 -11.35 11.19
N ILE A 43 -9.02 -10.74 10.22
CA ILE A 43 -8.66 -9.45 9.65
C ILE A 43 -9.70 -8.42 10.13
N ALA A 44 -9.20 -7.32 10.67
CA ALA A 44 -10.01 -6.17 11.02
C ALA A 44 -9.58 -4.96 10.20
N ILE A 45 -10.44 -4.49 9.29
CA ILE A 45 -10.23 -3.22 8.62
C ILE A 45 -10.44 -2.11 9.65
N ARG A 46 -9.38 -1.34 9.94
CA ARG A 46 -9.37 -0.27 10.95
C ARG A 46 -9.90 1.05 10.42
N GLY A 47 -9.83 1.25 9.12
CA GLY A 47 -10.36 2.41 8.43
C GLY A 47 -10.30 2.20 6.94
N LEU A 48 -11.28 2.74 6.23
CA LEU A 48 -11.34 2.75 4.78
C LEU A 48 -11.90 4.10 4.33
N TRP A 49 -11.16 4.79 3.45
CA TRP A 49 -11.49 6.14 2.99
C TRP A 49 -11.18 6.34 1.52
N CYS A 50 -11.85 7.31 0.91
CA CYS A 50 -11.63 7.73 -0.46
C CYS A 50 -10.67 8.93 -0.50
N GLN A 51 -9.76 8.91 -1.46
CA GLN A 51 -8.88 10.04 -1.77
C GLN A 51 -9.04 10.41 -3.24
N MET A 52 -9.13 11.71 -3.48
CA MET A 52 -9.18 12.29 -4.81
C MET A 52 -8.01 13.25 -4.99
N SER A 53 -7.23 13.07 -6.03
CA SER A 53 -6.07 13.89 -6.34
C SER A 53 -6.00 14.27 -7.81
N ASN A 54 -5.61 15.52 -8.05
CA ASN A 54 -5.31 16.08 -9.36
C ASN A 54 -4.49 17.36 -9.15
N ARG A 55 -4.02 17.99 -10.22
CA ARG A 55 -3.33 19.30 -10.20
C ARG A 55 -2.12 19.30 -9.27
N GLY A 56 -1.29 18.28 -9.37
CA GLY A 56 -0.06 18.14 -8.60
C GLY A 56 -0.27 17.69 -7.14
N LYS A 57 -1.48 17.38 -6.70
CA LYS A 57 -1.70 16.83 -5.35
C LYS A 57 -0.96 15.52 -5.17
N HIS A 58 -0.35 15.37 -4.00
CA HIS A 58 0.47 14.21 -3.61
C HIS A 58 0.35 13.94 -2.11
N HIS A 59 0.96 12.88 -1.66
CA HIS A 59 1.22 12.62 -0.24
C HIS A 59 2.71 12.45 -0.06
N ASP A 60 3.25 13.11 0.97
CA ASP A 60 4.65 12.96 1.34
C ASP A 60 4.99 11.55 1.80
N VAL A 61 6.29 11.24 1.89
CA VAL A 61 6.77 9.97 2.40
C VAL A 61 6.28 9.75 3.83
N HIS A 62 5.60 8.64 4.04
CA HIS A 62 5.02 8.29 5.34
C HIS A 62 4.90 6.78 5.54
N THR A 63 4.55 6.38 6.74
CA THR A 63 4.17 5.03 7.15
C THR A 63 2.84 5.10 7.90
N HIS A 64 2.21 3.96 8.16
CA HIS A 64 0.97 3.91 8.94
C HIS A 64 1.22 3.29 10.31
N GLY A 65 0.60 3.86 11.35
CA GLY A 65 0.61 3.33 12.71
C GLY A 65 -0.66 2.55 13.06
N ASN A 66 -0.60 1.79 14.16
CA ASN A 66 -1.74 1.06 14.75
C ASN A 66 -2.42 0.04 13.82
N CYS A 67 -1.69 -0.45 12.85
CA CYS A 67 -2.13 -1.52 11.95
C CYS A 67 -0.90 -2.28 11.43
N SER A 68 -1.09 -3.49 10.97
CA SER A 68 -0.02 -4.31 10.39
C SER A 68 0.06 -4.20 8.87
N TRP A 69 -1.06 -3.90 8.24
CA TRP A 69 -1.18 -3.82 6.77
C TRP A 69 -1.93 -2.57 6.35
N SER A 70 -1.56 -2.08 5.19
CA SER A 70 -2.25 -1.00 4.50
C SER A 70 -2.42 -1.36 3.04
N GLY A 71 -3.31 -0.66 2.36
CA GLY A 71 -3.48 -0.88 0.93
C GLY A 71 -4.25 0.22 0.25
N VAL A 72 -4.19 0.16 -1.07
CA VAL A 72 -4.83 1.09 -1.98
C VAL A 72 -5.55 0.31 -3.08
N TYR A 73 -6.82 0.61 -3.29
CA TYR A 73 -7.57 0.15 -4.46
C TYR A 73 -7.82 1.32 -5.40
N CYS A 74 -7.41 1.20 -6.66
CA CYS A 74 -7.58 2.25 -7.66
C CYS A 74 -8.96 2.15 -8.31
N LEU A 75 -9.78 3.19 -8.15
CA LEU A 75 -11.09 3.29 -8.79
C LEU A 75 -10.99 3.95 -10.17
N GLN A 76 -10.21 5.02 -10.27
CA GLN A 76 -10.13 5.84 -11.46
C GLN A 76 -8.75 6.48 -11.57
N VAL A 77 -8.22 6.52 -12.76
CA VAL A 77 -7.00 7.23 -13.15
C VAL A 77 -6.96 7.32 -14.68
N ASP A 78 -6.26 8.29 -15.24
CA ASP A 78 -6.00 8.35 -16.68
C ASP A 78 -5.17 7.15 -17.15
N ALA A 79 -5.30 6.80 -18.42
CA ALA A 79 -4.51 5.76 -19.05
C ALA A 79 -3.00 6.06 -18.89
N GLU A 80 -2.20 5.01 -18.81
CA GLU A 80 -0.74 5.10 -18.59
C GLU A 80 -0.07 6.01 -19.63
N THR A 81 -0.40 5.82 -20.90
CA THR A 81 0.14 6.63 -22.01
C THR A 81 -0.18 8.12 -21.89
N GLU A 82 -1.34 8.48 -21.34
CA GLU A 82 -1.71 9.87 -21.11
C GLU A 82 -0.93 10.46 -19.92
N ARG A 83 -0.76 9.68 -18.86
CA ARG A 83 -0.01 10.08 -17.66
C ARG A 83 1.48 10.28 -17.98
N GLU A 84 2.07 9.35 -18.72
CA GLU A 84 3.49 9.40 -19.12
C GLU A 84 3.80 10.54 -20.09
N ALA A 85 2.80 10.97 -20.87
CA ALA A 85 2.93 12.13 -21.75
C ALA A 85 2.98 13.48 -21.00
N HIS A 86 2.81 13.50 -19.67
CA HIS A 86 2.88 14.72 -18.89
C HIS A 86 4.31 15.31 -18.95
N PRO A 87 4.47 16.61 -19.35
CA PRO A 87 5.78 17.17 -19.72
C PRO A 87 6.78 17.26 -18.56
N VAL A 88 6.29 17.24 -17.31
CA VAL A 88 7.12 17.37 -16.11
C VAL A 88 7.18 16.07 -15.31
N LEU A 89 6.05 15.42 -15.11
CA LEU A 89 5.94 14.24 -14.24
C LEU A 89 6.32 12.95 -14.97
N GLY A 90 6.04 12.85 -16.28
CA GLY A 90 6.33 11.67 -17.08
C GLY A 90 5.82 10.39 -16.44
N ALA A 91 6.61 9.33 -16.48
CA ALA A 91 6.27 8.02 -15.90
C ALA A 91 6.01 8.04 -14.38
N ALA A 92 6.46 9.09 -13.67
CA ALA A 92 6.19 9.25 -12.24
C ALA A 92 4.80 9.81 -11.93
N ASN A 93 4.03 10.23 -12.95
CA ASN A 93 2.74 10.87 -12.78
C ASN A 93 1.72 9.95 -12.10
N GLY A 94 1.45 10.20 -10.82
CA GLY A 94 0.44 9.50 -10.02
C GLY A 94 0.81 8.08 -9.57
N VAL A 95 2.06 7.64 -9.69
CA VAL A 95 2.49 6.34 -9.17
C VAL A 95 2.50 6.34 -7.64
N THR A 96 2.40 5.15 -7.06
CA THR A 96 2.70 4.94 -5.66
C THR A 96 4.13 4.43 -5.55
N ARG A 97 4.99 5.20 -4.90
CA ARG A 97 6.40 4.87 -4.71
C ARG A 97 6.66 4.27 -3.34
N PHE A 98 7.25 3.10 -3.32
CA PHE A 98 7.69 2.41 -2.11
C PHE A 98 9.21 2.49 -1.96
N TYR A 99 9.67 2.74 -0.75
CA TYR A 99 11.08 2.92 -0.45
C TYR A 99 11.64 1.70 0.28
N GLY A 100 12.80 1.22 -0.21
CA GLY A 100 13.54 0.16 0.46
C GLY A 100 14.23 0.65 1.74
N PRO A 101 14.78 -0.27 2.54
CA PRO A 101 15.41 0.06 3.83
C PRO A 101 16.64 0.98 3.71
N HIS A 102 17.20 1.10 2.50
CA HIS A 102 18.40 1.91 2.23
C HIS A 102 18.12 3.25 1.57
N PHE A 103 16.87 3.67 1.42
CA PHE A 103 16.57 4.90 0.68
C PHE A 103 17.22 6.15 1.30
N ASN A 104 17.45 6.15 2.63
CA ASN A 104 18.12 7.24 3.33
C ASN A 104 19.61 7.36 3.00
N HIS A 105 20.21 6.32 2.43
CA HIS A 105 21.64 6.22 2.16
C HIS A 105 21.99 6.59 0.70
N LEU A 106 21.02 6.97 -0.09
CA LEU A 106 21.18 7.21 -1.54
C LEU A 106 21.75 8.58 -1.89
N GLY A 107 22.06 9.40 -0.91
CA GLY A 107 22.61 10.73 -1.15
C GLY A 107 23.88 10.68 -2.00
N GLY A 108 23.75 10.96 -3.29
CA GLY A 108 24.86 11.11 -4.22
C GLY A 108 25.48 9.81 -4.77
N ALA A 109 25.07 8.64 -4.29
CA ALA A 109 25.72 7.37 -4.62
C ALA A 109 25.06 6.59 -5.78
N HIS A 110 23.84 6.90 -6.15
CA HIS A 110 23.06 6.12 -7.12
C HIS A 110 23.54 6.20 -8.57
N MET A 111 24.44 7.15 -8.89
CA MET A 111 25.06 7.29 -10.20
C MET A 111 26.50 6.78 -10.23
N ASP A 112 26.97 6.18 -9.15
CA ASP A 112 28.33 5.72 -8.97
C ASP A 112 28.38 4.20 -8.90
N PHE A 113 29.25 3.57 -9.70
CA PHE A 113 29.44 2.11 -9.70
C PHE A 113 29.97 1.55 -8.37
N GLY A 114 30.61 2.38 -7.55
CA GLY A 114 31.13 1.97 -6.24
C GLY A 114 30.05 1.53 -5.25
N ASN A 115 28.80 1.94 -5.49
CA ASN A 115 27.66 1.61 -4.65
C ASN A 115 26.54 0.89 -5.43
N ALA A 116 26.89 0.04 -6.37
CA ALA A 116 25.95 -0.70 -7.20
C ALA A 116 24.90 -1.53 -6.39
N TYR A 117 25.23 -1.91 -5.15
CA TYR A 117 24.32 -2.59 -4.23
C TYR A 117 23.14 -1.73 -3.75
N LEU A 118 23.16 -0.42 -3.99
CA LEU A 118 22.08 0.51 -3.65
C LEU A 118 21.10 0.77 -4.81
N GLN A 119 21.23 0.07 -5.94
CA GLN A 119 20.52 0.37 -7.19
C GLN A 119 18.99 0.35 -7.09
N HIS A 120 18.41 -0.38 -6.17
CA HIS A 120 16.96 -0.52 -6.03
C HIS A 120 16.44 0.17 -4.76
N ALA A 121 16.58 1.50 -4.72
CA ALA A 121 16.14 2.29 -3.58
C ALA A 121 14.62 2.37 -3.43
N HIS A 122 13.91 2.27 -4.53
CA HIS A 122 12.44 2.37 -4.54
C HIS A 122 11.84 1.50 -5.63
N VAL A 123 10.55 1.22 -5.47
CA VAL A 123 9.71 0.54 -6.46
C VAL A 123 8.49 1.42 -6.71
N ASP A 124 8.24 1.72 -7.98
CA ASP A 124 7.06 2.45 -8.42
C ASP A 124 5.98 1.48 -8.87
N ILE A 125 4.80 1.63 -8.29
CA ILE A 125 3.60 0.90 -8.71
C ILE A 125 2.73 1.83 -9.54
N VAL A 126 2.60 1.51 -10.81
CA VAL A 126 1.74 2.23 -11.76
C VAL A 126 0.28 1.95 -11.41
N PRO A 127 -0.56 2.97 -11.15
CA PRO A 127 -1.95 2.76 -10.82
C PRO A 127 -2.76 2.33 -12.05
N LEU A 128 -3.58 1.30 -11.88
CA LEU A 128 -4.52 0.81 -12.88
C LEU A 128 -5.92 0.71 -12.25
N PRO A 129 -7.00 1.12 -12.94
CA PRO A 129 -8.35 0.92 -12.43
C PRO A 129 -8.62 -0.56 -12.12
N GLY A 130 -9.18 -0.84 -10.95
CA GLY A 130 -9.41 -2.21 -10.46
C GLY A 130 -8.21 -2.85 -9.76
N GLN A 131 -7.05 -2.22 -9.75
CA GLN A 131 -5.86 -2.74 -9.08
C GLN A 131 -5.95 -2.56 -7.56
N LEU A 132 -5.67 -3.64 -6.84
CA LEU A 132 -5.46 -3.65 -5.40
C LEU A 132 -3.97 -3.83 -5.09
N VAL A 133 -3.40 -2.89 -4.35
CA VAL A 133 -2.02 -2.95 -3.83
C VAL A 133 -2.09 -3.09 -2.31
N VAL A 134 -1.47 -4.13 -1.76
CA VAL A 134 -1.41 -4.39 -0.31
C VAL A 134 0.05 -4.41 0.11
N PHE A 135 0.36 -3.74 1.21
CA PHE A 135 1.73 -3.61 1.70
C PHE A 135 1.78 -3.53 3.24
N PRO A 136 2.91 -3.91 3.85
CA PRO A 136 3.10 -3.74 5.29
C PRO A 136 3.00 -2.27 5.69
N SER A 137 2.28 -1.96 6.76
CA SER A 137 2.05 -0.57 7.19
C SER A 137 3.33 0.18 7.57
N TRP A 138 4.38 -0.51 7.96
CA TRP A 138 5.69 0.08 8.26
C TRP A 138 6.50 0.49 7.01
N LEU A 139 6.11 0.01 5.81
CA LEU A 139 6.84 0.29 4.58
C LEU A 139 6.65 1.75 4.17
N ALA A 140 7.76 2.50 4.14
CA ALA A 140 7.76 3.89 3.74
C ALA A 140 7.32 4.03 2.28
N HIS A 141 6.35 4.90 2.04
CA HIS A 141 5.80 5.11 0.70
C HIS A 141 5.27 6.53 0.53
N GLN A 142 5.02 6.88 -0.73
CA GLN A 142 4.50 8.19 -1.10
C GLN A 142 3.56 8.05 -2.31
N ALA A 143 2.52 8.85 -2.36
CA ALA A 143 1.76 9.07 -3.58
C ALA A 143 2.45 10.20 -4.35
N MET A 144 3.05 9.89 -5.50
CA MET A 144 3.68 10.90 -6.36
C MET A 144 2.64 11.90 -6.87
N PRO A 145 3.07 13.13 -7.19
CA PRO A 145 2.17 14.12 -7.77
C PRO A 145 1.39 13.55 -8.95
N TYR A 146 0.11 13.88 -9.01
CA TYR A 146 -0.76 13.51 -10.12
C TYR A 146 -1.35 14.74 -10.77
N ASP A 147 -1.25 14.81 -12.09
CA ASP A 147 -1.93 15.80 -12.92
C ASP A 147 -2.43 15.12 -14.20
N GLY A 148 -3.73 15.20 -14.44
CA GLY A 148 -4.39 14.48 -15.51
C GLY A 148 -5.71 15.12 -15.95
N LYS A 149 -6.34 14.53 -16.96
CA LYS A 149 -7.64 14.98 -17.51
C LYS A 149 -8.78 14.70 -16.54
N GLN A 150 -8.70 13.58 -15.84
CA GLN A 150 -9.67 13.20 -14.79
C GLN A 150 -8.96 13.05 -13.44
N ASP A 151 -9.73 13.09 -12.36
CA ASP A 151 -9.18 12.88 -11.03
C ASP A 151 -8.70 11.44 -10.85
N ARG A 152 -7.56 11.27 -10.20
CA ARG A 152 -7.17 9.97 -9.64
C ARG A 152 -7.98 9.73 -8.37
N ILE A 153 -8.78 8.68 -8.36
CA ILE A 153 -9.65 8.29 -7.25
C ILE A 153 -9.21 6.92 -6.73
N ILE A 154 -8.88 6.87 -5.46
CA ILE A 154 -8.47 5.64 -4.79
C ILE A 154 -9.24 5.43 -3.49
N LEU A 155 -9.35 4.17 -3.09
CA LEU A 155 -9.75 3.78 -1.74
C LEU A 155 -8.49 3.33 -0.99
N SER A 156 -8.20 3.99 0.11
CA SER A 156 -7.12 3.60 1.01
C SER A 156 -7.68 2.93 2.25
N PHE A 157 -6.98 1.95 2.78
CA PHE A 157 -7.39 1.26 3.99
C PHE A 157 -6.20 0.88 4.87
N ASN A 158 -6.49 0.75 6.17
CA ASN A 158 -5.60 0.17 7.17
C ASN A 158 -6.25 -1.07 7.77
N ALA A 159 -5.46 -2.10 8.04
CA ALA A 159 -5.95 -3.35 8.57
C ALA A 159 -5.02 -3.93 9.64
N SER A 160 -5.61 -4.56 10.64
CA SER A 160 -4.91 -5.37 11.63
C SER A 160 -5.24 -6.84 11.45
N VAL A 161 -4.27 -7.69 11.73
CA VAL A 161 -4.40 -9.14 11.69
C VAL A 161 -4.22 -9.65 13.13
N HIS A 162 -5.18 -10.43 13.60
CA HIS A 162 -5.19 -10.95 14.96
C HIS A 162 -5.27 -12.48 14.93
N ALA A 163 -4.59 -13.16 15.85
CA ALA A 163 -4.75 -14.58 16.02
C ALA A 163 -6.21 -14.90 16.39
N ALA A 164 -6.78 -15.95 15.78
CA ALA A 164 -8.13 -16.39 16.10
C ALA A 164 -8.21 -17.02 17.50
N GLN A 165 -7.11 -17.62 17.94
CA GLN A 165 -6.97 -18.24 19.25
C GLN A 165 -5.53 -18.05 19.75
N GLY A 166 -5.36 -17.90 21.07
CA GLY A 166 -4.05 -17.72 21.69
C GLY A 166 -3.60 -16.26 21.75
N SER A 167 -2.28 -16.05 21.81
CA SER A 167 -1.67 -14.73 21.92
C SER A 167 -1.37 -14.16 20.54
N ASP A 168 -1.68 -12.89 20.31
CA ASP A 168 -1.24 -12.12 19.14
C ASP A 168 0.28 -11.84 19.15
N GLN A 169 0.97 -12.16 20.25
CA GLN A 169 2.40 -11.93 20.40
C GLN A 169 3.19 -13.08 19.80
N LEU A 170 3.82 -12.84 18.66
CA LEU A 170 4.78 -13.75 18.05
C LEU A 170 6.07 -13.89 18.85
N HIS A 171 6.41 -12.89 19.65
CA HIS A 171 7.55 -12.87 20.55
C HIS A 171 7.06 -12.53 21.95
N GLY A 172 7.22 -13.46 22.87
CA GLY A 172 6.88 -13.25 24.27
C GLY A 172 7.77 -12.20 24.91
N TYR A 173 7.53 -10.93 24.62
CA TYR A 173 8.00 -9.85 25.47
C TYR A 173 7.14 -9.88 26.72
N SER A 174 7.61 -10.58 27.76
CA SER A 174 7.06 -10.38 29.09
C SER A 174 7.37 -8.92 29.45
N SER A 175 6.33 -8.11 29.58
CA SER A 175 6.44 -6.85 30.31
C SER A 175 6.83 -7.17 31.73
N THR A 176 8.10 -7.02 32.05
CA THR A 176 8.59 -6.94 33.44
C THR A 176 8.21 -5.59 33.99
#